data_ba3bda24a1d6050440a220630a3129c6
#
_entry.id   ba3bda24a1d6050440a220630a3129c6
#
_cell.length_a   1.000
_cell.length_b   1.000
_cell.length_c   1.000
_cell.angle_alpha   90.00
_cell.angle_beta   90.00
_cell.angle_gamma   90.00
#
_symmetry.space_group_name_H-M   'P 1'
#
loop_
_entity.id
_entity.type
_entity.pdbx_description
1 polymer ?
#
loop_
_entity_poly.entity_id
_entity_poly.type
_entity_poly.pdbx_seq_one_letter_code
_entity_poly.pdbx_strand_id
1 'polypeptide(L)'
;MQTAVADEGMWLINRLGEIYPQMKSKGLKIKDKEIYNEQTSALADAVVAVDGGMGTGSMISDEGLMITNHHVAFSDICALSTPEHNYLETGFWARTRGEEIPVAGKTVWFLRKVVDVTEEVEAIRNGMMAEGKWGIMGMRRVYKEIEDRYAAQTEHEVSCYSMWGGKMYLMFYYDVYKDVRLVGTPPITLGAFGGDHDNWGWPQHKGDF
;
A
#
# COMPACT_ATOMS: atom_id res chain seq x y z
N MET A 1 6.72 8.59 38.62
CA MET A 1 6.99 8.65 37.18
C MET A 1 6.29 7.46 36.53
N GLN A 2 5.29 7.66 35.70
CA GLN A 2 4.76 6.58 34.87
C GLN A 2 5.76 6.31 33.77
N THR A 3 6.35 5.12 33.74
CA THR A 3 7.15 4.66 32.61
C THR A 3 6.18 4.46 31.44
N ALA A 4 6.35 5.24 30.38
CA ALA A 4 5.65 4.95 29.13
C ALA A 4 6.20 3.63 28.60
N VAL A 5 5.38 2.59 28.63
CA VAL A 5 5.67 1.31 27.99
C VAL A 5 5.13 1.41 26.57
N ALA A 6 6.04 1.40 25.59
CA ALA A 6 5.66 1.32 24.18
C ALA A 6 5.10 -0.07 23.88
N ASP A 7 4.07 -0.11 23.04
CA ASP A 7 3.58 -1.38 22.51
C ASP A 7 4.53 -1.93 21.47
N GLU A 8 4.62 -3.27 21.39
CA GLU A 8 5.47 -3.91 20.40
C GLU A 8 4.88 -3.85 18.99
N GLY A 9 5.72 -3.50 18.05
CA GLY A 9 5.79 -3.93 16.67
C GLY A 9 4.63 -3.54 15.75
N MET A 10 4.83 -3.87 14.48
CA MET A 10 3.80 -3.88 13.45
C MET A 10 3.16 -5.27 13.40
N TRP A 11 1.86 -5.33 13.66
CA TRP A 11 1.10 -6.57 13.61
C TRP A 11 0.54 -6.80 12.21
N LEU A 12 0.55 -8.06 11.79
CA LEU A 12 -0.06 -8.45 10.53
C LEU A 12 -1.58 -8.32 10.62
N ILE A 13 -2.18 -7.72 9.59
CA ILE A 13 -3.62 -7.41 9.60
C ILE A 13 -4.50 -8.65 9.66
N ASN A 14 -4.09 -9.76 9.04
CA ASN A 14 -4.77 -11.05 9.09
C ASN A 14 -4.63 -11.77 10.44
N ARG A 15 -3.80 -11.25 11.36
CA ARG A 15 -3.57 -11.78 12.71
C ARG A 15 -4.09 -10.85 13.82
N LEU A 16 -4.93 -9.89 13.50
CA LEU A 16 -5.49 -8.94 14.49
C LEU A 16 -6.20 -9.63 15.66
N GLY A 17 -6.80 -10.80 15.43
CA GLY A 17 -7.44 -11.57 16.50
C GLY A 17 -6.51 -11.91 17.66
N GLU A 18 -5.20 -12.03 17.43
CA GLU A 18 -4.22 -12.35 18.47
C GLU A 18 -4.00 -11.20 19.46
N ILE A 19 -4.09 -9.96 18.98
CA ILE A 19 -3.85 -8.75 19.77
C ILE A 19 -5.14 -8.01 20.13
N TYR A 20 -6.27 -8.41 19.58
CA TYR A 20 -7.55 -7.76 19.79
C TYR A 20 -7.93 -7.57 21.28
N PRO A 21 -7.72 -8.56 22.18
CA PRO A 21 -7.95 -8.37 23.62
C PRO A 21 -7.13 -7.21 24.20
N GLN A 22 -5.88 -7.03 23.77
CA GLN A 22 -5.02 -5.93 24.22
C GLN A 22 -5.51 -4.60 23.65
N MET A 23 -5.91 -4.56 22.37
CA MET A 23 -6.49 -3.37 21.77
C MET A 23 -7.75 -2.92 22.50
N LYS A 24 -8.62 -3.87 22.87
CA LYS A 24 -9.82 -3.59 23.69
C LYS A 24 -9.48 -3.04 25.07
N SER A 25 -8.50 -3.61 25.75
CA SER A 25 -8.09 -3.14 27.08
C SER A 25 -7.55 -1.70 27.05
N LYS A 26 -7.06 -1.26 25.88
CA LYS A 26 -6.61 0.12 25.63
C LYS A 26 -7.68 1.06 25.11
N GLY A 27 -8.92 0.59 25.02
CA GLY A 27 -10.07 1.43 24.69
C GLY A 27 -10.60 1.29 23.27
N LEU A 28 -10.13 0.33 22.46
CA LEU A 28 -10.71 0.06 21.16
C LEU A 28 -12.18 -0.36 21.32
N LYS A 29 -13.08 0.30 20.58
CA LYS A 29 -14.53 0.07 20.67
C LYS A 29 -15.08 -0.74 19.50
N ILE A 30 -14.45 -0.65 18.32
CA ILE A 30 -14.86 -1.40 17.13
C ILE A 30 -14.37 -2.86 17.22
N LYS A 31 -15.01 -3.74 16.47
CA LYS A 31 -14.66 -5.17 16.45
C LYS A 31 -13.48 -5.41 15.50
N ASP A 32 -12.75 -6.49 15.71
CA ASP A 32 -11.65 -6.92 14.84
C ASP A 32 -12.09 -7.07 13.37
N LYS A 33 -13.27 -7.67 13.14
CA LYS A 33 -13.85 -7.82 11.79
C LYS A 33 -14.33 -6.52 11.14
N GLU A 34 -14.51 -5.46 11.90
CA GLU A 34 -14.77 -4.12 11.37
C GLU A 34 -13.48 -3.42 10.93
N ILE A 35 -12.32 -3.89 11.45
CA ILE A 35 -11.00 -3.41 11.03
C ILE A 35 -10.54 -4.15 9.78
N TYR A 36 -10.59 -5.49 9.80
CA TYR A 36 -10.22 -6.34 8.67
C TYR A 36 -11.16 -7.54 8.54
N ASN A 37 -11.62 -7.78 7.31
CA ASN A 37 -12.49 -8.91 6.99
C ASN A 37 -12.31 -9.29 5.50
N GLU A 38 -12.07 -10.56 5.22
CA GLU A 38 -11.91 -11.07 3.84
C GLU A 38 -13.25 -11.31 3.13
N GLN A 39 -14.37 -11.25 3.82
CA GLN A 39 -15.70 -11.59 3.28
C GLN A 39 -16.63 -10.39 3.15
N THR A 40 -16.40 -9.35 3.94
CA THR A 40 -17.23 -8.13 3.95
C THR A 40 -16.35 -6.91 4.06
N SER A 41 -16.85 -5.76 3.61
CA SER A 41 -16.13 -4.49 3.74
C SER A 41 -15.74 -4.20 5.18
N ALA A 42 -14.52 -3.72 5.35
CA ALA A 42 -13.94 -3.36 6.62
C ALA A 42 -13.10 -2.07 6.49
N LEU A 43 -12.66 -1.49 7.60
CA LEU A 43 -11.88 -0.25 7.60
C LEU A 43 -10.58 -0.38 6.77
N ALA A 44 -9.98 -1.57 6.76
CA ALA A 44 -8.77 -1.84 5.98
C ALA A 44 -8.95 -1.64 4.47
N ASP A 45 -10.16 -1.80 3.94
CA ASP A 45 -10.44 -1.59 2.51
C ASP A 45 -10.27 -0.13 2.08
N ALA A 46 -10.31 0.80 3.03
CA ALA A 46 -10.02 2.21 2.75
C ALA A 46 -8.52 2.47 2.53
N VAL A 47 -7.64 1.55 2.90
CA VAL A 47 -6.19 1.65 2.72
C VAL A 47 -5.77 0.86 1.50
N VAL A 48 -5.17 1.53 0.54
CA VAL A 48 -4.78 0.94 -0.75
C VAL A 48 -3.29 1.10 -1.01
N ALA A 49 -2.70 0.13 -1.71
CA ALA A 49 -1.35 0.27 -2.21
C ALA A 49 -1.37 0.99 -3.56
N VAL A 50 -0.44 1.91 -3.75
CA VAL A 50 -0.22 2.62 -5.02
C VAL A 50 0.97 1.97 -5.71
N ASP A 51 0.83 1.66 -7.01
CA ASP A 51 1.87 1.06 -7.85
C ASP A 51 2.52 -0.18 -7.23
N GLY A 52 1.69 -1.12 -6.77
CA GLY A 52 2.17 -2.37 -6.17
C GLY A 52 2.92 -2.21 -4.85
N GLY A 53 2.70 -1.11 -4.13
CA GLY A 53 3.30 -0.86 -2.82
C GLY A 53 4.43 0.17 -2.82
N MET A 54 4.62 0.91 -3.92
CA MET A 54 5.54 2.07 -3.95
C MET A 54 5.05 3.23 -3.09
N GLY A 55 3.74 3.29 -2.83
CA GLY A 55 3.11 4.25 -1.96
C GLY A 55 1.83 3.69 -1.35
N THR A 56 1.20 4.47 -0.49
CA THR A 56 -0.08 4.15 0.13
C THR A 56 -1.07 5.29 -0.13
N GLY A 57 -2.32 4.94 -0.40
CA GLY A 57 -3.43 5.88 -0.51
C GLY A 57 -4.55 5.53 0.46
N SER A 58 -5.44 6.49 0.68
CA SER A 58 -6.65 6.30 1.49
C SER A 58 -7.87 6.67 0.66
N MET A 59 -8.81 5.73 0.54
CA MET A 59 -10.10 5.97 -0.08
C MET A 59 -10.95 6.84 0.85
N ILE A 60 -11.49 7.93 0.32
CA ILE A 60 -12.29 8.91 1.09
C ILE A 60 -13.70 9.09 0.55
N SER A 61 -14.07 8.35 -0.51
CA SER A 61 -15.45 8.27 -1.00
C SER A 61 -15.75 6.88 -1.56
N ASP A 62 -17.01 6.56 -1.65
CA ASP A 62 -17.55 5.38 -2.32
C ASP A 62 -17.52 5.48 -3.86
N GLU A 63 -17.22 6.64 -4.39
CA GLU A 63 -17.10 6.92 -5.83
C GLU A 63 -15.65 6.85 -6.35
N GLY A 64 -14.71 6.36 -5.55
CA GLY A 64 -13.32 6.11 -5.97
C GLY A 64 -12.37 7.30 -5.74
N LEU A 65 -12.76 8.32 -4.97
CA LEU A 65 -11.82 9.38 -4.62
C LEU A 65 -10.81 8.88 -3.58
N MET A 66 -9.54 8.98 -3.92
CA MET A 66 -8.40 8.59 -3.09
C MET A 66 -7.52 9.80 -2.80
N ILE A 67 -6.97 9.87 -1.60
CA ILE A 67 -5.88 10.79 -1.26
C ILE A 67 -4.60 10.00 -1.03
N THR A 68 -3.48 10.60 -1.41
CA THR A 68 -2.13 10.08 -1.14
C THR A 68 -1.18 11.25 -0.90
N ASN A 69 0.07 10.98 -0.60
CA ASN A 69 1.06 12.03 -0.41
C ASN A 69 1.50 12.63 -1.75
N HIS A 70 1.80 13.93 -1.74
CA HIS A 70 2.31 14.63 -2.92
C HIS A 70 3.59 13.98 -3.46
N HIS A 71 4.52 13.55 -2.58
CA HIS A 71 5.75 12.89 -3.00
C HIS A 71 5.51 11.52 -3.66
N VAL A 72 4.41 10.82 -3.34
CA VAL A 72 4.02 9.56 -4.01
C VAL A 72 3.56 9.82 -5.44
N ALA A 73 2.85 10.94 -5.67
CA ALA A 73 2.36 11.34 -6.98
C ALA A 73 3.33 12.26 -7.76
N PHE A 74 4.47 12.63 -7.19
CA PHE A 74 5.36 13.66 -7.72
C PHE A 74 5.81 13.41 -9.18
N SER A 75 6.25 12.19 -9.48
CA SER A 75 6.68 11.83 -10.84
C SER A 75 5.53 11.91 -11.85
N ASP A 76 4.32 11.60 -11.43
CA ASP A 76 3.13 11.66 -12.29
C ASP A 76 2.75 13.10 -12.56
N ILE A 77 2.75 13.95 -11.53
CA ILE A 77 2.49 15.38 -11.66
C ILE A 77 3.53 16.03 -12.60
N CYS A 78 4.81 15.66 -12.46
CA CYS A 78 5.87 16.10 -13.37
C CYS A 78 5.60 15.65 -14.82
N ALA A 79 5.21 14.38 -15.02
CA ALA A 79 4.96 13.83 -16.35
C ALA A 79 3.73 14.46 -17.04
N LEU A 80 2.75 14.90 -16.27
CA LEU A 80 1.55 15.59 -16.75
C LEU A 80 1.77 17.10 -16.98
N SER A 81 2.82 17.66 -16.39
CA SER A 81 3.13 19.09 -16.53
C SER A 81 3.76 19.42 -17.88
N THR A 82 3.34 20.52 -18.48
CA THR A 82 3.91 21.09 -19.70
C THR A 82 4.27 22.57 -19.47
N PRO A 83 5.02 23.23 -20.39
CA PRO A 83 5.29 24.65 -20.26
C PRO A 83 4.03 25.51 -20.19
N GLU A 84 2.94 25.08 -20.85
CA GLU A 84 1.64 25.78 -20.88
C GLU A 84 0.78 25.44 -19.66
N HIS A 85 0.96 24.28 -19.09
CA HIS A 85 0.22 23.75 -17.94
C HIS A 85 1.17 23.13 -16.91
N ASN A 86 1.89 23.96 -16.17
CA ASN A 86 2.84 23.49 -15.16
C ASN A 86 2.11 23.17 -13.84
N TYR A 87 1.45 22.01 -13.79
CA TYR A 87 0.69 21.56 -12.61
C TYR A 87 1.54 21.42 -11.36
N LEU A 88 2.84 21.17 -11.52
CA LEU A 88 3.77 21.10 -10.39
C LEU A 88 3.90 22.46 -9.69
N GLU A 89 3.96 23.57 -10.43
CA GLU A 89 4.12 24.90 -9.86
C GLU A 89 2.79 25.56 -9.48
N THR A 90 1.74 25.34 -10.29
CA THR A 90 0.45 26.05 -10.12
C THR A 90 -0.55 25.26 -9.31
N GLY A 91 -0.34 23.92 -9.15
CA GLY A 91 -1.36 23.00 -8.71
C GLY A 91 -2.42 22.75 -9.80
N PHE A 92 -3.30 21.80 -9.51
CA PHE A 92 -4.43 21.42 -10.36
C PHE A 92 -5.62 20.98 -9.51
N TRP A 93 -6.83 21.32 -9.93
CA TRP A 93 -8.06 20.87 -9.29
C TRP A 93 -9.16 20.68 -10.35
N ALA A 94 -9.54 19.44 -10.62
CA ALA A 94 -10.68 19.10 -11.45
C ALA A 94 -11.98 19.51 -10.72
N ARG A 95 -12.86 20.21 -11.39
CA ARG A 95 -14.18 20.60 -10.87
C ARG A 95 -15.29 19.63 -11.27
N THR A 96 -15.00 18.82 -12.30
CA THR A 96 -15.89 17.80 -12.84
C THR A 96 -15.07 16.58 -13.20
N ARG A 97 -15.70 15.41 -13.29
CA ARG A 97 -15.05 14.17 -13.74
C ARG A 97 -14.45 14.27 -15.14
N GLY A 98 -15.02 15.13 -16.00
CA GLY A 98 -14.49 15.36 -17.34
C GLY A 98 -13.18 16.12 -17.39
N GLU A 99 -12.81 16.79 -16.31
CA GLU A 99 -11.54 17.52 -16.17
C GLU A 99 -10.43 16.68 -15.53
N GLU A 100 -10.76 15.48 -15.00
CA GLU A 100 -9.77 14.59 -14.40
C GLU A 100 -8.76 14.12 -15.45
N ILE A 101 -7.48 14.14 -15.11
CA ILE A 101 -6.40 13.84 -16.04
C ILE A 101 -5.95 12.39 -15.86
N PRO A 102 -6.09 11.51 -16.88
CA PRO A 102 -5.60 10.14 -16.81
C PRO A 102 -4.08 10.07 -16.56
N VAL A 103 -3.68 9.23 -15.59
CA VAL A 103 -2.26 9.01 -15.25
C VAL A 103 -1.82 7.67 -15.83
N ALA A 104 -1.06 7.73 -16.89
CA ALA A 104 -0.62 6.54 -17.63
C ALA A 104 0.23 5.61 -16.74
N GLY A 105 -0.15 4.34 -16.67
CA GLY A 105 0.59 3.31 -15.93
C GLY A 105 0.38 3.33 -14.42
N LYS A 106 -0.32 4.30 -13.86
CA LYS A 106 -0.66 4.33 -12.44
C LYS A 106 -1.65 3.22 -12.09
N THR A 107 -1.44 2.59 -10.95
CA THR A 107 -2.31 1.51 -10.47
C THR A 107 -2.66 1.68 -8.99
N VAL A 108 -3.86 1.25 -8.63
CA VAL A 108 -4.33 1.21 -7.23
C VAL A 108 -4.74 -0.20 -6.88
N TRP A 109 -4.22 -0.71 -5.79
CA TRP A 109 -4.30 -2.10 -5.38
C TRP A 109 -5.06 -2.23 -4.06
N PHE A 110 -6.18 -2.93 -4.08
CA PHE A 110 -7.02 -3.21 -2.91
C PHE A 110 -6.71 -4.60 -2.38
N LEU A 111 -6.27 -4.69 -1.14
CA LEU A 111 -6.03 -5.96 -0.48
C LEU A 111 -7.36 -6.71 -0.26
N ARG A 112 -7.42 -7.97 -0.69
CA ARG A 112 -8.59 -8.84 -0.53
C ARG A 112 -8.37 -9.98 0.44
N LYS A 113 -7.19 -10.57 0.39
CA LYS A 113 -6.88 -11.77 1.19
C LYS A 113 -5.39 -11.86 1.47
N VAL A 114 -5.04 -12.47 2.60
CA VAL A 114 -3.67 -12.81 2.98
C VAL A 114 -3.60 -14.26 3.40
N VAL A 115 -2.72 -15.04 2.77
CA VAL A 115 -2.53 -16.47 3.06
C VAL A 115 -1.09 -16.73 3.48
N ASP A 116 -0.91 -17.51 4.54
CA ASP A 116 0.41 -18.02 4.93
C ASP A 116 0.82 -19.15 3.99
N VAL A 117 1.92 -18.95 3.28
CA VAL A 117 2.49 -19.89 2.30
C VAL A 117 3.89 -20.32 2.71
N THR A 118 4.24 -20.19 3.98
CA THR A 118 5.59 -20.44 4.49
C THR A 118 6.06 -21.85 4.18
N GLU A 119 5.24 -22.86 4.46
CA GLU A 119 5.60 -24.27 4.23
C GLU A 119 5.82 -24.56 2.74
N GLU A 120 5.00 -23.98 1.86
CA GLU A 120 5.13 -24.19 0.41
C GLU A 120 6.38 -23.49 -0.14
N VAL A 121 6.67 -22.28 0.28
CA VAL A 121 7.89 -21.55 -0.10
C VAL A 121 9.13 -22.30 0.36
N GLU A 122 9.12 -22.82 1.59
CA GLU A 122 10.23 -23.62 2.11
C GLU A 122 10.41 -24.94 1.37
N ALA A 123 9.32 -25.61 1.01
CA ALA A 123 9.37 -26.83 0.22
C ALA A 123 9.99 -26.60 -1.17
N ILE A 124 9.57 -25.54 -1.88
CA ILE A 124 10.15 -25.16 -3.19
C ILE A 124 11.64 -24.82 -3.02
N ARG A 125 11.99 -24.01 -2.03
CA ARG A 125 13.38 -23.64 -1.73
C ARG A 125 14.25 -24.87 -1.50
N ASN A 126 13.81 -25.77 -0.64
CA ASN A 126 14.55 -26.97 -0.28
C ASN A 126 14.68 -27.93 -1.47
N GLY A 127 13.64 -28.05 -2.30
CA GLY A 127 13.70 -28.81 -3.56
C GLY A 127 14.75 -28.25 -4.52
N MET A 128 14.77 -26.93 -4.73
CA MET A 128 15.77 -26.29 -5.59
C MET A 128 17.20 -26.47 -5.05
N MET A 129 17.39 -26.45 -3.73
CA MET A 129 18.70 -26.72 -3.11
C MET A 129 19.15 -28.18 -3.35
N ALA A 130 18.25 -29.14 -3.13
CA ALA A 130 18.53 -30.54 -3.32
C ALA A 130 18.89 -30.90 -4.78
N GLU A 131 18.29 -30.22 -5.74
CA GLU A 131 18.56 -30.37 -7.16
C GLU A 131 19.77 -29.56 -7.66
N GLY A 132 20.49 -28.86 -6.79
CA GLY A 132 21.63 -28.01 -7.17
C GLY A 132 21.24 -26.77 -8.00
N LYS A 133 19.96 -26.40 -8.04
CA LYS A 133 19.44 -25.25 -8.79
C LYS A 133 19.48 -23.95 -7.99
N TRP A 134 19.95 -23.99 -6.75
CA TRP A 134 20.07 -22.81 -5.92
C TRP A 134 21.23 -21.92 -6.37
N GLY A 135 21.01 -20.60 -6.38
CA GLY A 135 22.02 -19.61 -6.74
C GLY A 135 21.58 -18.20 -6.31
N ILE A 136 22.31 -17.19 -6.76
CA ILE A 136 22.06 -15.77 -6.40
C ILE A 136 20.58 -15.37 -6.62
N MET A 137 19.93 -15.91 -7.63
CA MET A 137 18.53 -15.65 -7.95
C MET A 137 17.57 -16.69 -7.35
N GLY A 138 18.01 -17.53 -6.41
CA GLY A 138 17.25 -18.63 -5.85
C GLY A 138 15.89 -18.19 -5.31
N MET A 139 15.86 -17.23 -4.37
CA MET A 139 14.61 -16.75 -3.81
C MET A 139 13.68 -16.10 -4.84
N ARG A 140 14.22 -15.38 -5.82
CA ARG A 140 13.39 -14.80 -6.89
C ARG A 140 12.67 -15.87 -7.72
N ARG A 141 13.32 -17.01 -7.95
CA ARG A 141 12.70 -18.17 -8.64
C ARG A 141 11.63 -18.81 -7.78
N VAL A 142 11.88 -18.93 -6.47
CA VAL A 142 10.87 -19.44 -5.51
C VAL A 142 9.64 -18.56 -5.51
N TYR A 143 9.80 -17.24 -5.39
CA TYR A 143 8.68 -16.30 -5.43
C TYR A 143 7.92 -16.42 -6.74
N LYS A 144 8.63 -16.41 -7.87
CA LYS A 144 7.97 -16.56 -9.16
C LYS A 144 7.18 -17.86 -9.27
N GLU A 145 7.75 -18.98 -8.84
CA GLU A 145 7.07 -20.28 -8.92
C GLU A 145 5.81 -20.32 -8.05
N ILE A 146 5.87 -19.78 -6.82
CA ILE A 146 4.70 -19.78 -5.93
C ILE A 146 3.64 -18.80 -6.44
N GLU A 147 4.02 -17.60 -6.88
CA GLU A 147 3.11 -16.60 -7.45
C GLU A 147 2.43 -17.13 -8.71
N ASP A 148 3.16 -17.72 -9.66
CA ASP A 148 2.59 -18.31 -10.87
C ASP A 148 1.56 -19.43 -10.54
N ARG A 149 1.83 -20.24 -9.50
CA ARG A 149 0.93 -21.31 -9.03
C ARG A 149 -0.37 -20.74 -8.46
N TYR A 150 -0.29 -19.68 -7.67
CA TYR A 150 -1.44 -19.05 -7.06
C TYR A 150 -2.22 -18.19 -8.05
N ALA A 151 -1.55 -17.46 -8.94
CA ALA A 151 -2.18 -16.67 -9.99
C ALA A 151 -3.04 -17.53 -10.94
N ALA A 152 -2.62 -18.78 -11.21
CA ALA A 152 -3.40 -19.71 -12.03
C ALA A 152 -4.75 -20.12 -11.43
N GLN A 153 -5.00 -19.83 -10.16
CA GLN A 153 -6.19 -20.24 -9.40
C GLN A 153 -7.16 -19.10 -9.08
N THR A 154 -6.84 -17.87 -9.49
CA THR A 154 -7.60 -16.67 -9.13
C THR A 154 -7.56 -15.63 -10.23
N GLU A 155 -8.53 -14.70 -10.21
CA GLU A 155 -8.52 -13.50 -11.06
C GLU A 155 -7.80 -12.31 -10.38
N HIS A 156 -7.45 -12.46 -9.10
CA HIS A 156 -6.69 -11.43 -8.38
C HIS A 156 -5.22 -11.40 -8.80
N GLU A 157 -4.61 -10.25 -8.75
CA GLU A 157 -3.15 -10.16 -8.76
C GLU A 157 -2.61 -10.69 -7.41
N VAL A 158 -1.55 -11.48 -7.46
CA VAL A 158 -0.95 -12.06 -6.27
C VAL A 158 0.51 -11.66 -6.13
N SER A 159 0.95 -11.46 -4.89
CA SER A 159 2.34 -11.15 -4.58
C SER A 159 2.77 -11.83 -3.29
N CYS A 160 3.93 -12.47 -3.31
CA CYS A 160 4.50 -13.15 -2.16
C CYS A 160 5.57 -12.29 -1.48
N TYR A 161 5.40 -12.03 -0.20
CA TYR A 161 6.36 -11.26 0.59
C TYR A 161 6.88 -12.05 1.78
N SER A 162 8.19 -11.86 2.07
CA SER A 162 8.78 -12.37 3.30
C SER A 162 8.55 -11.43 4.47
N MET A 163 8.19 -11.99 5.61
CA MET A 163 8.05 -11.28 6.88
C MET A 163 9.18 -11.66 7.83
N TRP A 164 9.56 -10.71 8.68
CA TRP A 164 10.58 -10.88 9.74
C TRP A 164 11.86 -11.57 9.28
N GLY A 165 12.40 -11.11 8.13
CA GLY A 165 13.66 -11.62 7.60
C GLY A 165 13.58 -13.06 7.08
N GLY A 166 12.44 -13.47 6.54
CA GLY A 166 12.24 -14.79 5.93
C GLY A 166 11.80 -15.88 6.91
N LYS A 167 11.28 -15.48 8.07
CA LYS A 167 10.68 -16.43 9.03
C LYS A 167 9.26 -16.83 8.67
N MET A 168 8.61 -16.03 7.82
CA MET A 168 7.25 -16.28 7.34
C MET A 168 7.13 -15.72 5.92
N TYR A 169 6.32 -16.35 5.11
CA TYR A 169 6.01 -15.92 3.75
C TYR A 169 4.50 -15.83 3.60
N LEU A 170 4.03 -14.67 3.13
CA LEU A 170 2.61 -14.39 2.96
C LEU A 170 2.31 -14.12 1.49
N MET A 171 1.24 -14.71 0.99
CA MET A 171 0.65 -14.44 -0.31
C MET A 171 -0.47 -13.43 -0.13
N PHE A 172 -0.34 -12.28 -0.76
CA PHE A 172 -1.33 -11.22 -0.78
C PHE A 172 -2.09 -11.26 -2.09
N TYR A 173 -3.41 -11.10 -2.02
CA TYR A 173 -4.32 -11.06 -3.16
C TYR A 173 -4.87 -9.66 -3.30
N TYR A 174 -4.83 -9.11 -4.52
CA TYR A 174 -5.24 -7.74 -4.78
C TYR A 174 -6.22 -7.64 -5.95
N ASP A 175 -7.21 -6.76 -5.82
CA ASP A 175 -7.89 -6.18 -6.97
C ASP A 175 -7.12 -4.97 -7.45
N VAL A 176 -6.80 -4.92 -8.75
CA VAL A 176 -5.96 -3.87 -9.33
C VAL A 176 -6.77 -3.01 -10.29
N TYR A 177 -6.86 -1.73 -9.99
CA TYR A 177 -7.48 -0.71 -10.84
C TYR A 177 -6.40 0.05 -11.59
N LYS A 178 -6.61 0.22 -12.93
CA LYS A 178 -5.65 0.80 -13.86
C LYS A 178 -6.13 2.12 -14.49
N ASP A 179 -7.41 2.46 -14.37
CA ASP A 179 -7.91 3.79 -14.74
C ASP A 179 -7.81 4.69 -13.50
N VAL A 180 -6.63 5.27 -13.32
CA VAL A 180 -6.33 6.20 -12.23
C VAL A 180 -6.13 7.57 -12.83
N ARG A 181 -6.72 8.59 -12.18
CA ARG A 181 -6.73 9.96 -12.69
C ARG A 181 -6.32 10.94 -11.62
N LEU A 182 -5.58 11.96 -12.03
CA LEU A 182 -5.30 13.12 -11.18
C LEU A 182 -6.56 13.97 -11.06
N VAL A 183 -7.07 14.07 -9.84
CA VAL A 183 -8.24 14.89 -9.48
C VAL A 183 -7.80 16.23 -8.93
N GLY A 184 -6.70 16.25 -8.18
CA GLY A 184 -6.16 17.47 -7.63
C GLY A 184 -4.76 17.29 -7.07
N THR A 185 -4.00 18.37 -7.10
CA THR A 185 -2.69 18.47 -6.46
C THR A 185 -2.42 19.93 -6.07
N PRO A 186 -1.91 20.21 -4.87
CA PRO A 186 -1.42 21.52 -4.55
C PRO A 186 -0.13 21.84 -5.33
N PRO A 187 0.25 23.12 -5.46
CA PRO A 187 1.56 23.49 -5.98
C PRO A 187 2.69 22.90 -5.11
N ILE A 188 3.84 22.61 -5.71
CA ILE A 188 4.99 22.02 -5.00
C ILE A 188 5.44 22.84 -3.79
N THR A 189 5.28 24.16 -3.83
CA THR A 189 5.60 25.05 -2.72
C THR A 189 4.80 24.73 -1.47
N LEU A 190 3.61 24.13 -1.62
CA LEU A 190 2.76 23.65 -0.53
C LEU A 190 2.95 22.15 -0.29
N GLY A 191 2.99 21.34 -1.36
CA GLY A 191 2.97 19.88 -1.30
C GLY A 191 4.32 19.20 -1.08
N ALA A 192 5.45 19.90 -1.23
CA ALA A 192 6.78 19.30 -1.07
C ALA A 192 6.96 18.70 0.33
N PHE A 193 7.41 17.41 0.35
CA PHE A 193 7.73 16.70 1.58
C PHE A 193 9.13 17.05 2.08
N GLY A 194 9.23 17.28 3.40
CA GLY A 194 10.48 17.30 4.16
C GLY A 194 11.49 18.38 3.77
N GLY A 195 12.56 18.45 4.56
CA GLY A 195 13.75 19.25 4.26
C GLY A 195 13.66 20.76 4.55
N ASP A 196 12.48 21.33 4.54
CA ASP A 196 12.28 22.74 4.82
C ASP A 196 11.97 23.00 6.30
N HIS A 197 12.42 24.13 6.79
CA HIS A 197 12.20 24.58 8.16
C HIS A 197 10.72 24.65 8.52
N ASP A 198 9.87 25.05 7.58
CA ASP A 198 8.42 25.21 7.76
C ASP A 198 7.68 23.87 7.95
N ASN A 199 8.27 22.73 7.60
CA ASN A 199 7.61 21.44 7.83
C ASN A 199 7.51 21.07 9.32
N TRP A 200 8.33 21.67 10.16
CA TRP A 200 8.45 21.39 11.60
C TRP A 200 8.07 22.56 12.48
N GLY A 201 7.85 23.71 11.87
CA GLY A 201 7.46 24.94 12.55
C GLY A 201 5.94 25.13 12.66
N TRP A 202 5.51 25.94 13.60
CA TRP A 202 4.13 26.41 13.68
C TRP A 202 4.09 27.93 13.40
N PRO A 203 3.14 28.41 12.58
CA PRO A 203 2.16 27.66 11.80
C PRO A 203 2.78 26.91 10.62
N GLN A 204 2.23 25.73 10.33
CA GLN A 204 2.66 24.95 9.16
C GLN A 204 2.10 25.58 7.86
N HIS A 205 2.98 25.78 6.90
CA HIS A 205 2.64 26.32 5.58
C HIS A 205 2.73 25.26 4.46
N LYS A 206 3.12 24.03 4.80
CA LYS A 206 3.25 22.92 3.87
C LYS A 206 2.45 21.72 4.34
N GLY A 207 1.95 20.94 3.38
CA GLY A 207 1.22 19.69 3.60
C GLY A 207 1.47 18.75 2.43
N ASP A 208 2.06 17.60 2.72
CA ASP A 208 2.35 16.55 1.75
C ASP A 208 1.09 15.71 1.48
N PHE A 209 0.19 16.21 0.62
CA PHE A 209 -1.05 15.55 0.22
C PHE A 209 -1.37 15.74 -1.27
#